data_46ec9b67df04b0a50d4f0fc35d899dcd
#
_entry.id   46ec9b67df04b0a50d4f0fc35d899dcd
#
_cell.length_a   1.000
_cell.length_b   1.000
_cell.length_c   1.000
_cell.angle_alpha   90.00
_cell.angle_beta   90.00
_cell.angle_gamma   90.00
#
_symmetry.space_group_name_H-M   'P 1'
#
loop_
_entity.id
_entity.type
_entity.pdbx_description
1 polymer ?
#
loop_
_entity_poly.entity_id
_entity_poly.type
_entity_poly.pdbx_seq_one_letter_code
_entity_poly.pdbx_strand_id
1 'polypeptide(L)'
;MTGRALAVQAGLAVVGLATVYATWQREPEQAPGAVTVIDASKSDVTLVRYNDESTTVDLTPGKTGGEDGVWLHLVTRPKPEAKPDPKANPKTAAKPATPPAPPPPPRDLPGADNAKHLYEQFAPLTSMRAFGVLDAAKLKELGLDNPKRTLDVTVKGAVRHYEIGQPATQAGGEAFLRDTRDGRVYLMPRNVLSELQNAQHLVDRRLHTFELIDFDRIKLASGGKEKEFVSVGRESPKTIGFAPAKAPDKKDQTAKNWHDALWRVFPTELLSKGEEPTAGKVNVVLRVDYTEDNGSVGWIEIGRTPEPGSGMSDDAAAATGEIYARTEHTAGWAKIPSGGQIVPDAQKLIAAP
;
A
#
# COMPACT_ATOMS: atom_id res chain seq x y z
N MET A 1 19.09 -16.02 49.99
CA MET A 1 17.99 -15.04 49.91
C MET A 1 16.96 -15.38 50.95
N THR A 2 16.62 -14.49 51.85
CA THR A 2 15.63 -14.73 52.90
C THR A 2 14.21 -14.70 52.28
N GLY A 3 13.31 -15.62 52.75
CA GLY A 3 11.94 -15.71 52.18
C GLY A 3 11.13 -14.40 52.20
N ARG A 4 11.51 -13.45 53.10
CA ARG A 4 10.95 -12.10 53.13
C ARG A 4 11.32 -11.25 51.89
N ALA A 5 12.54 -11.37 51.37
CA ALA A 5 12.96 -10.65 50.15
C ALA A 5 12.20 -11.17 48.92
N LEU A 6 11.96 -12.46 48.85
CA LEU A 6 11.19 -13.07 47.74
C LEU A 6 9.72 -12.64 47.76
N ALA A 7 9.10 -12.55 48.95
CA ALA A 7 7.72 -12.10 49.10
C ALA A 7 7.56 -10.61 48.69
N VAL A 8 8.52 -9.75 49.05
CA VAL A 8 8.51 -8.32 48.63
C VAL A 8 8.66 -8.18 47.12
N GLN A 9 9.56 -8.96 46.48
CA GLN A 9 9.73 -8.92 45.02
C GLN A 9 8.49 -9.44 44.28
N ALA A 10 7.85 -10.52 44.78
CA ALA A 10 6.60 -11.03 44.21
C ALA A 10 5.46 -10.01 44.34
N GLY A 11 5.35 -9.32 45.48
CA GLY A 11 4.38 -8.24 45.70
C GLY A 11 4.58 -7.05 44.72
N LEU A 12 5.82 -6.62 44.53
CA LEU A 12 6.15 -5.54 43.57
C LEU A 12 5.87 -5.94 42.12
N ALA A 13 6.12 -7.18 41.74
CA ALA A 13 5.80 -7.71 40.42
C ALA A 13 4.28 -7.72 40.16
N VAL A 14 3.48 -8.12 41.11
CA VAL A 14 2.01 -8.12 41.00
C VAL A 14 1.47 -6.69 40.89
N VAL A 15 1.98 -5.76 41.68
CA VAL A 15 1.60 -4.35 41.62
C VAL A 15 2.01 -3.75 40.26
N GLY A 16 3.22 -4.07 39.76
CA GLY A 16 3.69 -3.64 38.45
C GLY A 16 2.79 -4.15 37.32
N LEU A 17 2.45 -5.44 37.33
CA LEU A 17 1.55 -6.04 36.33
C LEU A 17 0.13 -5.44 36.40
N ALA A 18 -0.40 -5.21 37.59
CA ALA A 18 -1.71 -4.58 37.76
C ALA A 18 -1.72 -3.13 37.23
N THR A 19 -0.63 -2.39 37.47
CA THR A 19 -0.48 -1.01 36.94
C THR A 19 -0.38 -0.97 35.44
N VAL A 20 0.42 -1.86 34.84
CA VAL A 20 0.54 -2.00 33.38
C VAL A 20 -0.80 -2.39 32.77
N TYR A 21 -1.51 -3.34 33.35
CA TYR A 21 -2.83 -3.77 32.90
C TYR A 21 -3.87 -2.62 33.01
N ALA A 22 -3.89 -1.90 34.11
CA ALA A 22 -4.78 -0.74 34.29
C ALA A 22 -4.44 0.41 33.32
N THR A 23 -3.15 0.62 33.00
CA THR A 23 -2.73 1.62 32.05
C THR A 23 -3.08 1.21 30.61
N TRP A 24 -2.98 -0.07 30.31
CA TRP A 24 -3.35 -0.60 28.99
C TRP A 24 -4.86 -0.59 28.73
N GLN A 25 -5.67 -0.74 29.79
CA GLN A 25 -7.13 -0.59 29.70
C GLN A 25 -7.65 0.86 29.72
N ARG A 26 -6.80 1.82 30.03
CA ARG A 26 -7.22 3.23 29.96
C ARG A 26 -7.38 3.60 28.48
N GLU A 27 -8.60 3.99 28.11
CA GLU A 27 -8.82 4.70 26.87
C GLU A 27 -7.87 5.90 26.82
N PRO A 28 -7.19 6.14 25.67
CA PRO A 28 -6.31 7.30 25.55
C PRO A 28 -7.11 8.56 25.87
N GLU A 29 -6.63 9.37 26.82
CA GLU A 29 -7.26 10.63 27.18
C GLU A 29 -7.40 11.48 25.92
N GLN A 30 -8.65 11.78 25.55
CA GLN A 30 -8.92 12.69 24.44
C GLN A 30 -8.30 14.04 24.77
N ALA A 31 -7.62 14.66 23.78
CA ALA A 31 -7.08 15.99 23.96
C ALA A 31 -8.18 16.96 24.44
N PRO A 32 -7.89 17.88 25.37
CA PRO A 32 -8.89 18.83 25.85
C PRO A 32 -9.55 19.56 24.66
N GLY A 33 -10.87 19.41 24.51
CA GLY A 33 -11.63 19.98 23.39
C GLY A 33 -11.88 19.02 22.22
N ALA A 34 -11.33 17.80 22.23
CA ALA A 34 -11.64 16.78 21.22
C ALA A 34 -13.11 16.35 21.34
N VAL A 35 -13.76 16.20 20.18
CA VAL A 35 -15.17 15.81 20.08
C VAL A 35 -15.28 14.57 19.19
N THR A 36 -15.99 13.55 19.65
CA THR A 36 -16.28 12.36 18.85
C THR A 36 -17.32 12.71 17.79
N VAL A 37 -16.96 12.55 16.53
CA VAL A 37 -17.83 12.76 15.36
C VAL A 37 -18.56 11.47 14.98
N ILE A 38 -17.82 10.35 14.99
CA ILE A 38 -18.34 9.01 14.76
C ILE A 38 -17.96 8.17 15.97
N ASP A 39 -18.95 7.74 16.72
CA ASP A 39 -18.78 6.74 17.77
C ASP A 39 -19.09 5.35 17.18
N ALA A 40 -18.05 4.62 16.84
CA ALA A 40 -18.14 3.31 16.22
C ALA A 40 -16.90 2.49 16.56
N SER A 41 -17.05 1.17 16.62
CA SER A 41 -15.92 0.24 16.68
C SER A 41 -15.34 -0.04 15.29
N LYS A 42 -14.13 -0.58 15.21
CA LYS A 42 -13.48 -0.94 13.93
C LYS A 42 -14.33 -1.91 13.11
N SER A 43 -15.01 -2.85 13.75
CA SER A 43 -15.90 -3.82 13.09
C SER A 43 -17.18 -3.22 12.55
N ASP A 44 -17.58 -2.05 13.02
CA ASP A 44 -18.80 -1.37 12.59
C ASP A 44 -18.59 -0.54 11.31
N VAL A 45 -17.35 -0.10 11.05
CA VAL A 45 -17.00 0.65 9.83
C VAL A 45 -16.71 -0.35 8.71
N THR A 46 -17.40 -0.21 7.58
CA THR A 46 -17.24 -1.11 6.43
C THR A 46 -16.68 -0.43 5.19
N LEU A 47 -16.75 0.89 5.13
CA LEU A 47 -16.22 1.68 4.02
C LEU A 47 -15.90 3.09 4.49
N VAL A 48 -14.74 3.58 4.10
CA VAL A 48 -14.40 5.01 4.13
C VAL A 48 -14.14 5.45 2.70
N ARG A 49 -14.93 6.38 2.17
CA ARG A 49 -14.80 6.90 0.82
C ARG A 49 -14.48 8.38 0.85
N TYR A 50 -13.35 8.74 0.30
CA TYR A 50 -12.99 10.11 -0.02
C TYR A 50 -13.19 10.37 -1.51
N ASN A 51 -13.75 11.53 -1.84
CA ASN A 51 -13.95 11.92 -3.22
C ASN A 51 -13.62 13.40 -3.41
N ASP A 52 -12.83 13.70 -4.45
CA ASP A 52 -12.58 15.06 -4.94
C ASP A 52 -12.71 15.13 -6.47
N GLU A 53 -12.37 16.29 -7.07
CA GLU A 53 -12.48 16.49 -8.52
C GLU A 53 -11.59 15.54 -9.34
N SER A 54 -10.48 15.07 -8.77
CA SER A 54 -9.44 14.29 -9.46
C SER A 54 -9.40 12.83 -9.04
N THR A 55 -9.88 12.50 -7.84
CA THR A 55 -9.64 11.18 -7.25
C THR A 55 -10.85 10.72 -6.44
N THR A 56 -11.12 9.42 -6.48
CA THR A 56 -11.93 8.72 -5.47
C THR A 56 -11.05 7.67 -4.81
N VAL A 57 -11.10 7.59 -3.49
CA VAL A 57 -10.36 6.65 -2.66
C VAL A 57 -11.33 5.95 -1.73
N ASP A 58 -11.49 4.64 -1.90
CA ASP A 58 -12.24 3.83 -0.96
C ASP A 58 -11.27 3.00 -0.12
N LEU A 59 -11.48 2.98 1.18
CA LEU A 59 -10.80 2.10 2.12
C LEU A 59 -11.82 1.08 2.64
N THR A 60 -11.57 -0.20 2.38
CA THR A 60 -12.43 -1.30 2.83
C THR A 60 -11.62 -2.31 3.65
N PRO A 61 -12.14 -2.79 4.81
CA PRO A 61 -11.46 -3.83 5.56
C PRO A 61 -11.49 -5.15 4.78
N GLY A 62 -10.41 -5.90 4.87
CA GLY A 62 -10.29 -7.19 4.19
C GLY A 62 -9.01 -7.90 4.60
N LYS A 63 -8.73 -9.04 3.95
CA LYS A 63 -7.47 -9.75 4.17
C LYS A 63 -6.46 -9.43 3.08
N THR A 64 -5.24 -9.12 3.49
CA THR A 64 -4.09 -8.90 2.62
C THR A 64 -2.96 -9.82 3.09
N GLY A 65 -2.45 -10.70 2.20
CA GLY A 65 -1.43 -11.67 2.61
C GLY A 65 -1.87 -12.66 3.72
N GLY A 66 -3.19 -12.89 3.88
CA GLY A 66 -3.73 -13.76 4.96
C GLY A 66 -4.04 -13.05 6.28
N GLU A 67 -3.54 -11.85 6.49
CA GLU A 67 -3.77 -11.03 7.69
C GLU A 67 -4.88 -10.00 7.49
N ASP A 68 -5.41 -9.48 8.61
CA ASP A 68 -6.39 -8.39 8.57
C ASP A 68 -5.73 -7.10 8.10
N GLY A 69 -6.22 -6.58 7.00
CA GLY A 69 -5.70 -5.40 6.33
C GLY A 69 -6.81 -4.52 5.76
N VAL A 70 -6.42 -3.61 4.88
CA VAL A 70 -7.32 -2.68 4.19
C VAL A 70 -7.06 -2.77 2.70
N TRP A 71 -8.11 -2.79 1.90
CA TRP A 71 -8.06 -2.66 0.45
C TRP A 71 -8.36 -1.23 0.04
N LEU A 72 -7.63 -0.75 -0.96
CA LEU A 72 -7.86 0.54 -1.59
C LEU A 72 -8.50 0.34 -2.97
N HIS A 73 -9.65 0.97 -3.19
CA HIS A 73 -10.18 1.17 -4.53
C HIS A 73 -9.86 2.60 -4.98
N LEU A 74 -9.00 2.74 -5.98
CA LEU A 74 -8.50 4.02 -6.47
C LEU A 74 -9.06 4.33 -7.85
N VAL A 75 -9.75 5.46 -7.99
CA VAL A 75 -10.21 6.00 -9.27
C VAL A 75 -9.57 7.35 -9.50
N THR A 76 -8.76 7.46 -10.54
CA THR A 76 -8.15 8.75 -10.95
C THR A 76 -8.89 9.31 -12.15
N ARG A 77 -9.29 10.57 -12.08
CA ARG A 77 -9.92 11.30 -13.17
C ARG A 77 -8.93 12.27 -13.80
N PRO A 78 -9.00 12.52 -15.10
CA PRO A 78 -8.18 13.54 -15.73
C PRO A 78 -8.50 14.91 -15.10
N LYS A 79 -7.45 15.63 -14.71
CA LYS A 79 -7.63 16.99 -14.21
C LYS A 79 -8.28 17.84 -15.33
N PRO A 80 -9.37 18.58 -15.05
CA PRO A 80 -9.96 19.49 -16.02
C PRO A 80 -8.85 20.41 -16.55
N GLU A 81 -8.70 20.48 -17.88
CA GLU A 81 -7.75 21.41 -18.48
C GLU A 81 -8.07 22.82 -17.99
N ALA A 82 -7.07 23.49 -17.43
CA ALA A 82 -7.20 24.89 -17.09
C ALA A 82 -7.58 25.65 -18.37
N LYS A 83 -8.70 26.36 -18.36
CA LYS A 83 -9.10 27.21 -19.50
C LYS A 83 -7.90 28.06 -19.86
N PRO A 84 -7.53 28.13 -21.18
CA PRO A 84 -6.40 28.93 -21.61
C PRO A 84 -6.61 30.37 -21.12
N ASP A 85 -5.57 30.91 -20.48
CA ASP A 85 -5.59 32.30 -20.01
C ASP A 85 -5.82 33.21 -21.19
N PRO A 86 -6.92 33.99 -21.25
CA PRO A 86 -7.20 34.87 -22.39
C PRO A 86 -6.15 35.96 -22.57
N LYS A 87 -5.16 36.09 -21.69
CA LYS A 87 -4.02 37.03 -21.78
C LYS A 87 -2.71 36.36 -22.18
N ALA A 88 -2.69 35.06 -22.50
CA ALA A 88 -1.49 34.41 -23.00
C ALA A 88 -1.08 34.95 -24.37
N ASN A 89 0.15 35.42 -24.45
CA ASN A 89 0.72 36.09 -25.63
C ASN A 89 0.74 35.13 -26.85
N PRO A 90 0.12 35.49 -28.02
CA PRO A 90 -0.03 34.56 -29.16
C PRO A 90 1.28 34.19 -29.88
N LYS A 91 2.43 34.67 -29.41
CA LYS A 91 3.74 34.40 -30.05
C LYS A 91 4.47 33.13 -29.57
N THR A 92 3.98 32.45 -28.59
CA THR A 92 4.46 31.10 -28.26
C THR A 92 3.50 30.08 -28.88
N ALA A 93 3.70 29.80 -30.16
CA ALA A 93 2.96 28.79 -30.90
C ALA A 93 3.01 27.47 -30.07
N ALA A 94 1.91 27.14 -29.46
CA ALA A 94 1.76 25.88 -28.71
C ALA A 94 2.04 24.73 -29.69
N LYS A 95 3.03 23.90 -29.36
CA LYS A 95 3.22 22.58 -29.96
C LYS A 95 1.85 21.89 -29.95
N PRO A 96 1.42 21.24 -31.06
CA PRO A 96 0.13 20.56 -31.07
C PRO A 96 -0.04 19.74 -29.80
N ALA A 97 -1.06 20.02 -28.99
CA ALA A 97 -1.31 19.32 -27.77
C ALA A 97 -1.55 17.85 -28.13
N THR A 98 -0.66 16.99 -27.68
CA THR A 98 -0.89 15.54 -27.73
C THR A 98 -2.21 15.29 -27.00
N PRO A 99 -3.17 14.56 -27.57
CA PRO A 99 -4.42 14.24 -26.87
C PRO A 99 -4.08 13.72 -25.46
N PRO A 100 -4.77 14.19 -24.42
CA PRO A 100 -4.52 13.69 -23.07
C PRO A 100 -4.67 12.18 -23.07
N ALA A 101 -3.74 11.47 -22.44
CA ALA A 101 -3.83 10.04 -22.27
C ALA A 101 -5.15 9.68 -21.53
N PRO A 102 -5.83 8.61 -21.93
CA PRO A 102 -7.03 8.18 -21.21
C PRO A 102 -6.68 7.98 -19.73
N PRO A 103 -7.62 8.30 -18.81
CA PRO A 103 -7.37 8.09 -17.39
C PRO A 103 -7.09 6.61 -17.13
N PRO A 104 -6.22 6.29 -16.16
CA PRO A 104 -5.97 4.91 -15.77
C PRO A 104 -7.28 4.26 -15.28
N PRO A 105 -7.47 2.96 -15.52
CA PRO A 105 -8.63 2.24 -15.02
C PRO A 105 -8.67 2.28 -13.48
N PRO A 106 -9.86 2.13 -12.88
CA PRO A 106 -9.98 1.93 -11.43
C PRO A 106 -9.16 0.74 -10.97
N ARG A 107 -8.46 0.87 -9.84
CA ARG A 107 -7.58 -0.18 -9.32
C ARG A 107 -7.92 -0.56 -7.89
N ASP A 108 -7.99 -1.88 -7.66
CA ASP A 108 -8.12 -2.48 -6.34
C ASP A 108 -6.75 -3.01 -5.90
N LEU A 109 -6.18 -2.36 -4.87
CA LEU A 109 -4.81 -2.63 -4.43
C LEU A 109 -4.77 -2.89 -2.92
N PRO A 110 -3.83 -3.71 -2.43
CA PRO A 110 -3.64 -3.89 -0.99
C PRO A 110 -3.12 -2.60 -0.35
N GLY A 111 -3.65 -2.27 0.83
CA GLY A 111 -3.17 -1.15 1.62
C GLY A 111 -1.99 -1.54 2.50
N ALA A 112 -1.03 -0.64 2.63
CA ALA A 112 0.07 -0.75 3.56
C ALA A 112 -0.38 -0.49 5.02
N ASP A 113 0.53 -0.61 5.98
CA ASP A 113 0.24 -0.40 7.40
C ASP A 113 -0.32 1.00 7.70
N ASN A 114 0.15 2.02 6.99
CA ASN A 114 -0.40 3.37 7.12
C ASN A 114 -1.85 3.48 6.62
N ALA A 115 -2.26 2.69 5.62
CA ALA A 115 -3.66 2.62 5.20
C ALA A 115 -4.54 2.01 6.30
N LYS A 116 -4.04 0.97 6.98
CA LYS A 116 -4.70 0.37 8.14
C LYS A 116 -4.82 1.37 9.28
N HIS A 117 -3.73 2.07 9.61
CA HIS A 117 -3.75 3.12 10.65
C HIS A 117 -4.70 4.27 10.30
N LEU A 118 -4.74 4.70 9.03
CA LEU A 118 -5.68 5.71 8.59
C LEU A 118 -7.13 5.22 8.74
N TYR A 119 -7.44 4.01 8.30
CA TYR A 119 -8.77 3.42 8.44
C TYR A 119 -9.21 3.35 9.90
N GLU A 120 -8.32 2.96 10.80
CA GLU A 120 -8.58 2.88 12.24
C GLU A 120 -8.94 4.23 12.88
N GLN A 121 -8.46 5.35 12.31
CA GLN A 121 -8.81 6.70 12.79
C GLN A 121 -10.28 7.08 12.55
N PHE A 122 -11.01 6.30 11.75
CA PHE A 122 -12.46 6.50 11.56
C PHE A 122 -13.33 5.72 12.56
N ALA A 123 -12.72 4.94 13.44
CA ALA A 123 -13.42 4.12 14.40
C ALA A 123 -12.78 4.12 15.81
N PRO A 124 -13.00 5.16 16.62
CA PRO A 124 -13.87 6.32 16.44
C PRO A 124 -13.24 7.46 15.61
N LEU A 125 -14.05 8.22 14.88
CA LEU A 125 -13.60 9.46 14.26
C LEU A 125 -13.71 10.61 15.29
N THR A 126 -12.57 11.19 15.60
CA THR A 126 -12.48 12.34 16.52
C THR A 126 -12.09 13.62 15.78
N SER A 127 -12.64 14.73 16.21
CA SER A 127 -12.32 16.08 15.75
C SER A 127 -11.62 16.85 16.83
N MET A 128 -10.73 17.76 16.45
CA MET A 128 -10.04 18.65 17.39
C MET A 128 -10.99 19.68 18.01
N ARG A 129 -12.06 20.08 17.28
CA ARG A 129 -13.01 21.09 17.72
C ARG A 129 -14.33 21.00 16.96
N ALA A 130 -15.44 21.22 17.65
CA ALA A 130 -16.76 21.43 17.05
C ALA A 130 -17.12 22.92 17.04
N PHE A 131 -17.64 23.42 15.92
CA PHE A 131 -18.11 24.78 15.75
C PHE A 131 -19.65 24.89 15.83
N GLY A 132 -20.35 23.76 15.90
CA GLY A 132 -21.81 23.72 15.83
C GLY A 132 -22.32 24.00 14.40
N VAL A 133 -23.59 24.42 14.31
CA VAL A 133 -24.22 24.83 13.05
C VAL A 133 -23.83 26.26 12.75
N LEU A 134 -23.31 26.51 11.55
CA LEU A 134 -22.85 27.82 11.10
C LEU A 134 -23.87 28.46 10.14
N ASP A 135 -23.88 29.78 10.10
CA ASP A 135 -24.68 30.54 9.15
C ASP A 135 -24.11 30.46 7.70
N ALA A 136 -24.91 30.85 6.70
CA ALA A 136 -24.54 30.76 5.29
C ALA A 136 -23.29 31.59 4.95
N ALA A 137 -23.06 32.73 5.60
CA ALA A 137 -21.89 33.57 5.34
C ALA A 137 -20.60 32.86 5.79
N LYS A 138 -20.61 32.25 6.97
CA LYS A 138 -19.49 31.47 7.48
C LYS A 138 -19.26 30.20 6.68
N LEU A 139 -20.32 29.48 6.27
CA LEU A 139 -20.17 28.30 5.41
C LEU A 139 -19.48 28.67 4.09
N LYS A 140 -19.82 29.83 3.51
CA LYS A 140 -19.16 30.33 2.30
C LYS A 140 -17.69 30.69 2.53
N GLU A 141 -17.37 31.34 3.65
CA GLU A 141 -15.99 31.66 4.04
C GLU A 141 -15.12 30.38 4.16
N LEU A 142 -15.71 29.29 4.67
CA LEU A 142 -15.04 28.00 4.85
C LEU A 142 -15.10 27.11 3.59
N GLY A 143 -15.68 27.59 2.48
CA GLY A 143 -15.84 26.82 1.24
C GLY A 143 -16.76 25.60 1.38
N LEU A 144 -17.73 25.68 2.30
CA LEU A 144 -18.75 24.65 2.55
C LEU A 144 -20.11 24.97 1.92
N ASP A 145 -20.20 26.08 1.16
CA ASP A 145 -21.37 26.46 0.37
C ASP A 145 -21.44 25.71 -0.99
N ASN A 146 -20.29 25.32 -1.53
CA ASN A 146 -20.16 24.50 -2.72
C ASN A 146 -18.94 23.58 -2.60
N PRO A 147 -19.01 22.57 -1.72
CA PRO A 147 -17.88 21.70 -1.43
C PRO A 147 -17.55 20.80 -2.63
N LYS A 148 -16.29 20.75 -2.99
CA LYS A 148 -15.76 19.90 -4.07
C LYS A 148 -15.19 18.58 -3.56
N ARG A 149 -15.15 18.42 -2.26
CA ARG A 149 -14.59 17.25 -1.58
C ARG A 149 -15.63 16.72 -0.61
N THR A 150 -15.73 15.39 -0.58
CA THR A 150 -16.66 14.70 0.32
C THR A 150 -15.97 13.53 0.99
N LEU A 151 -16.51 13.14 2.14
CA LEU A 151 -16.12 11.97 2.89
C LEU A 151 -17.38 11.21 3.29
N ASP A 152 -17.48 9.96 2.85
CA ASP A 152 -18.54 9.04 3.26
C ASP A 152 -17.96 7.97 4.17
N VAL A 153 -18.56 7.75 5.32
CA VAL A 153 -18.21 6.66 6.23
C VAL A 153 -19.42 5.77 6.45
N THR A 154 -19.31 4.52 6.05
CA THR A 154 -20.39 3.53 6.24
C THR A 154 -20.19 2.84 7.59
N VAL A 155 -21.14 3.08 8.51
CA VAL A 155 -21.14 2.53 9.86
C VAL A 155 -22.39 1.68 10.05
N LYS A 156 -22.25 0.40 10.35
CA LYS A 156 -23.37 -0.56 10.53
C LYS A 156 -24.36 -0.54 9.35
N GLY A 157 -23.82 -0.39 8.12
CA GLY A 157 -24.61 -0.33 6.89
C GLY A 157 -25.24 1.04 6.59
N ALA A 158 -25.14 2.03 7.49
CA ALA A 158 -25.65 3.38 7.26
C ALA A 158 -24.51 4.32 6.82
N VAL A 159 -24.72 5.01 5.71
CA VAL A 159 -23.74 6.00 5.20
C VAL A 159 -23.89 7.31 5.97
N ARG A 160 -22.77 7.81 6.47
CA ARG A 160 -22.64 9.15 7.03
C ARG A 160 -21.89 10.01 6.03
N HIS A 161 -22.58 11.02 5.51
CA HIS A 161 -22.03 11.90 4.49
C HIS A 161 -21.52 13.20 5.10
N TYR A 162 -20.27 13.54 4.76
CA TYR A 162 -19.61 14.76 5.20
C TYR A 162 -19.10 15.54 3.99
N GLU A 163 -19.20 16.85 4.07
CA GLU A 163 -18.64 17.79 3.12
C GLU A 163 -17.34 18.39 3.69
N ILE A 164 -16.33 18.49 2.85
CA ILE A 164 -15.00 18.99 3.24
C ILE A 164 -14.77 20.37 2.64
N GLY A 165 -14.66 21.37 3.49
CA GLY A 165 -14.37 22.75 3.13
C GLY A 165 -12.91 22.98 2.75
N GLN A 166 -12.55 24.26 2.65
CA GLN A 166 -11.17 24.66 2.36
C GLN A 166 -10.27 24.44 3.58
N PRO A 167 -8.94 24.28 3.40
CA PRO A 167 -8.01 24.24 4.51
C PRO A 167 -8.11 25.54 5.35
N ALA A 168 -8.01 25.39 6.67
CA ALA A 168 -8.06 26.51 7.59
C ALA A 168 -6.90 27.51 7.42
N THR A 169 -5.81 27.09 6.76
CA THR A 169 -4.67 27.95 6.43
C THR A 169 -4.19 27.70 4.99
N GLN A 170 -3.61 28.73 4.33
CA GLN A 170 -3.04 28.60 2.98
C GLN A 170 -1.87 27.61 2.91
N ALA A 171 -1.23 27.30 4.03
CA ALA A 171 -0.14 26.31 4.12
C ALA A 171 -0.62 24.86 4.18
N GLY A 172 -1.91 24.60 3.91
CA GLY A 172 -2.46 23.23 3.90
C GLY A 172 -2.62 22.68 5.33
N GLY A 173 -3.35 23.39 6.18
CA GLY A 173 -3.67 23.00 7.56
C GLY A 173 -4.86 22.06 7.65
N GLU A 174 -5.50 22.11 8.82
CA GLU A 174 -6.75 21.43 9.13
C GLU A 174 -7.84 21.84 8.14
N ALA A 175 -8.79 20.94 7.86
CA ALA A 175 -9.93 21.20 7.01
C ALA A 175 -11.22 21.19 7.82
N PHE A 176 -12.23 21.93 7.35
CA PHE A 176 -13.54 21.93 7.95
C PHE A 176 -14.38 20.77 7.39
N LEU A 177 -15.01 20.01 8.28
CA LEU A 177 -15.86 18.87 7.97
C LEU A 177 -17.29 19.19 8.41
N ARG A 178 -18.26 19.24 7.48
CA ARG A 178 -19.68 19.43 7.78
C ARG A 178 -20.44 18.11 7.71
N ASP A 179 -21.06 17.70 8.82
CA ASP A 179 -22.03 16.60 8.80
C ASP A 179 -23.34 17.08 8.13
N THR A 180 -23.73 16.42 7.04
CA THR A 180 -24.92 16.84 6.28
C THR A 180 -26.23 16.50 6.97
N ARG A 181 -26.25 15.66 8.02
CA ARG A 181 -27.47 15.26 8.74
C ARG A 181 -27.95 16.33 9.70
N ASP A 182 -27.01 16.98 10.41
CA ASP A 182 -27.33 17.94 11.45
C ASP A 182 -26.72 19.34 11.20
N GLY A 183 -25.93 19.48 10.14
CA GLY A 183 -25.29 20.73 9.73
C GLY A 183 -24.13 21.16 10.60
N ARG A 184 -23.71 20.37 11.57
CA ARG A 184 -22.57 20.69 12.45
C ARG A 184 -21.25 20.67 11.71
N VAL A 185 -20.41 21.63 12.04
CA VAL A 185 -19.07 21.78 11.46
C VAL A 185 -18.02 21.42 12.50
N TYR A 186 -17.03 20.66 12.06
CA TYR A 186 -15.92 20.14 12.85
C TYR A 186 -14.58 20.53 12.23
N LEU A 187 -13.52 20.53 13.02
CA LEU A 187 -12.14 20.73 12.56
C LEU A 187 -11.44 19.36 12.45
N MET A 188 -11.16 18.93 11.23
CA MET A 188 -10.52 17.66 10.97
C MET A 188 -8.99 17.73 11.04
N PRO A 189 -8.31 16.76 11.67
CA PRO A 189 -6.86 16.72 11.69
C PRO A 189 -6.26 16.68 10.28
N ARG A 190 -5.20 17.44 10.07
CA ARG A 190 -4.52 17.56 8.77
C ARG A 190 -4.04 16.22 8.21
N ASN A 191 -3.46 15.37 9.06
CA ASN A 191 -2.89 14.09 8.65
C ASN A 191 -3.93 13.19 7.97
N VAL A 192 -5.14 13.09 8.52
CA VAL A 192 -6.22 12.25 7.96
C VAL A 192 -6.54 12.67 6.53
N LEU A 193 -6.75 13.97 6.31
CA LEU A 193 -7.10 14.47 4.99
C LEU A 193 -5.93 14.38 3.99
N SER A 194 -4.71 14.71 4.43
CA SER A 194 -3.53 14.67 3.55
C SER A 194 -3.21 13.26 3.08
N GLU A 195 -3.43 12.24 3.90
CA GLU A 195 -3.24 10.85 3.50
C GLU A 195 -4.29 10.41 2.47
N LEU A 196 -5.56 10.76 2.66
CA LEU A 196 -6.61 10.49 1.67
C LEU A 196 -6.34 11.17 0.33
N GLN A 197 -5.83 12.40 0.34
CA GLN A 197 -5.47 13.14 -0.88
C GLN A 197 -4.26 12.55 -1.61
N ASN A 198 -3.36 11.90 -0.88
CA ASN A 198 -2.16 11.27 -1.40
C ASN A 198 -2.23 9.74 -1.34
N ALA A 199 -3.37 9.16 -1.67
CA ALA A 199 -3.67 7.74 -1.49
C ALA A 199 -2.68 6.76 -2.14
N GLN A 200 -1.87 7.22 -3.11
CA GLN A 200 -0.79 6.41 -3.67
C GLN A 200 0.27 5.98 -2.65
N HIS A 201 0.43 6.74 -1.55
CA HIS A 201 1.30 6.38 -0.44
C HIS A 201 0.70 5.34 0.51
N LEU A 202 -0.61 5.12 0.41
CA LEU A 202 -1.33 4.10 1.19
C LEU A 202 -1.22 2.70 0.59
N VAL A 203 -0.80 2.59 -0.67
CA VAL A 203 -0.69 1.31 -1.38
C VAL A 203 0.50 0.52 -0.88
N ASP A 204 0.29 -0.74 -0.52
CA ASP A 204 1.38 -1.66 -0.21
C ASP A 204 2.13 -2.05 -1.49
N ARG A 205 3.41 -1.73 -1.52
CA ARG A 205 4.30 -2.01 -2.65
C ARG A 205 5.30 -3.12 -2.36
N ARG A 206 5.18 -3.78 -1.22
CA ARG A 206 6.02 -4.93 -0.91
C ARG A 206 5.68 -6.07 -1.87
N LEU A 207 6.71 -6.77 -2.31
CA LEU A 207 6.52 -7.98 -3.11
C LEU A 207 6.23 -9.19 -2.22
N HIS A 208 6.75 -9.19 -0.98
CA HIS A 208 6.57 -10.27 -0.01
C HIS A 208 6.23 -9.72 1.38
N THR A 209 5.59 -10.54 2.21
CA THR A 209 5.33 -10.25 3.64
C THR A 209 6.26 -11.01 4.56
N PHE A 210 6.97 -12.03 4.06
CA PHE A 210 7.97 -12.79 4.81
C PHE A 210 9.37 -12.19 4.67
N GLU A 211 10.26 -12.54 5.60
CA GLU A 211 11.63 -12.06 5.65
C GLU A 211 12.62 -13.11 5.11
N LEU A 212 13.88 -12.69 4.90
CA LEU A 212 14.94 -13.56 4.39
C LEU A 212 15.26 -14.77 5.28
N ILE A 213 14.93 -14.68 6.57
CA ILE A 213 15.13 -15.75 7.55
C ILE A 213 13.97 -16.76 7.62
N ASP A 214 12.85 -16.46 6.97
CA ASP A 214 11.60 -17.25 7.09
C ASP A 214 11.55 -18.44 6.13
N PHE A 215 12.59 -18.66 5.30
CA PHE A 215 12.65 -19.79 4.39
C PHE A 215 14.02 -20.49 4.42
N ASP A 216 14.01 -21.81 4.25
CA ASP A 216 15.22 -22.65 4.21
C ASP A 216 15.67 -22.98 2.81
N ARG A 217 14.78 -22.88 1.80
CA ARG A 217 15.04 -23.25 0.40
C ARG A 217 14.45 -22.27 -0.58
N ILE A 218 15.13 -22.13 -1.71
CA ILE A 218 14.61 -21.48 -2.91
C ILE A 218 14.73 -22.43 -4.10
N LYS A 219 13.68 -22.48 -4.91
CA LYS A 219 13.63 -23.23 -6.14
C LYS A 219 13.43 -22.30 -7.32
N LEU A 220 14.38 -22.26 -8.23
CA LEU A 220 14.34 -21.46 -9.46
C LEU A 220 13.87 -22.33 -10.61
N ALA A 221 12.91 -21.83 -11.40
CA ALA A 221 12.42 -22.50 -12.61
C ALA A 221 12.37 -21.53 -13.79
N SER A 222 13.03 -21.86 -14.91
CA SER A 222 13.03 -21.08 -16.15
C SER A 222 13.30 -21.98 -17.36
N GLY A 223 12.52 -21.81 -18.44
CA GLY A 223 12.71 -22.54 -19.69
C GLY A 223 12.65 -24.07 -19.54
N GLY A 224 11.80 -24.57 -18.65
CA GLY A 224 11.65 -26.00 -18.36
C GLY A 224 12.79 -26.65 -17.57
N LYS A 225 13.72 -25.84 -17.07
CA LYS A 225 14.83 -26.26 -16.17
C LYS A 225 14.60 -25.71 -14.79
N GLU A 226 15.09 -26.47 -13.79
CA GLU A 226 14.96 -26.10 -12.38
C GLU A 226 16.30 -26.27 -11.65
N LYS A 227 16.53 -25.45 -10.63
CA LYS A 227 17.62 -25.59 -9.67
C LYS A 227 17.19 -25.16 -8.28
N GLU A 228 17.62 -25.92 -7.29
CA GLU A 228 17.28 -25.68 -5.89
C GLU A 228 18.54 -25.28 -5.12
N PHE A 229 18.37 -24.32 -4.23
CA PHE A 229 19.38 -23.86 -3.29
C PHE A 229 18.81 -23.91 -1.86
N VAL A 230 19.70 -24.18 -0.91
CA VAL A 230 19.40 -24.10 0.53
C VAL A 230 19.94 -22.81 1.11
N SER A 231 19.19 -22.21 2.01
CA SER A 231 19.64 -21.04 2.77
C SER A 231 20.62 -21.46 3.86
N VAL A 232 21.73 -20.76 3.99
CA VAL A 232 22.76 -21.01 5.00
C VAL A 232 23.07 -19.73 5.76
N GLY A 233 23.39 -19.83 7.05
CA GLY A 233 23.69 -18.66 7.89
C GLY A 233 22.45 -17.85 8.25
N ARG A 234 21.34 -18.51 8.58
CA ARG A 234 20.03 -17.92 8.86
C ARG A 234 19.92 -17.25 10.24
N GLU A 235 20.99 -17.16 10.99
CA GLU A 235 21.01 -16.51 12.32
C GLU A 235 20.72 -15.01 12.23
N SER A 236 20.97 -14.42 11.07
CA SER A 236 20.72 -13.01 10.80
C SER A 236 20.55 -12.77 9.30
N PRO A 237 19.70 -11.81 8.89
CA PRO A 237 19.57 -11.40 7.48
C PRO A 237 20.90 -11.00 6.82
N LYS A 238 21.89 -10.55 7.61
CA LYS A 238 23.22 -10.16 7.11
C LYS A 238 24.13 -11.34 6.77
N THR A 239 23.93 -12.49 7.43
CA THR A 239 24.78 -13.70 7.30
C THR A 239 24.22 -14.70 6.29
N ILE A 240 22.96 -14.50 5.87
CA ILE A 240 22.30 -15.37 4.90
C ILE A 240 23.11 -15.46 3.60
N GLY A 241 23.25 -16.69 3.14
CA GLY A 241 23.79 -17.06 1.84
C GLY A 241 23.04 -18.24 1.28
N PHE A 242 23.44 -18.66 0.09
CA PHE A 242 22.84 -19.81 -0.58
C PHE A 242 23.90 -20.82 -0.96
N ALA A 243 23.52 -22.10 -0.95
CA ALA A 243 24.35 -23.20 -1.44
C ALA A 243 23.48 -24.10 -2.32
N PRO A 244 24.03 -24.72 -3.39
CA PRO A 244 23.27 -25.70 -4.16
C PRO A 244 22.76 -26.82 -3.25
N ALA A 245 21.50 -27.24 -3.39
CA ALA A 245 20.91 -28.28 -2.54
C ALA A 245 21.70 -29.60 -2.54
N LYS A 246 22.41 -29.90 -3.67
CA LYS A 246 23.28 -31.07 -3.80
C LYS A 246 24.66 -30.91 -3.12
N ALA A 247 25.04 -29.69 -2.69
CA ALA A 247 26.30 -29.38 -2.06
C ALA A 247 26.13 -28.27 -1.00
N PRO A 248 25.39 -28.53 0.09
CA PRO A 248 24.96 -27.51 1.07
C PRO A 248 26.15 -26.86 1.82
N ASP A 249 27.30 -27.51 1.87
CA ASP A 249 28.52 -26.98 2.50
C ASP A 249 29.25 -25.96 1.59
N LYS A 250 28.88 -25.83 0.34
CA LYS A 250 29.54 -24.93 -0.63
C LYS A 250 28.70 -23.70 -0.88
N LYS A 251 28.96 -22.63 -0.15
CA LYS A 251 28.30 -21.32 -0.38
C LYS A 251 28.52 -20.86 -1.82
N ASP A 252 27.43 -20.46 -2.48
CA ASP A 252 27.43 -19.89 -3.83
C ASP A 252 27.21 -18.38 -3.75
N GLN A 253 28.30 -17.63 -3.94
CA GLN A 253 28.24 -16.16 -3.89
C GLN A 253 27.44 -15.58 -5.07
N THR A 254 27.40 -16.28 -6.21
CA THR A 254 26.64 -15.83 -7.38
C THR A 254 25.14 -15.93 -7.11
N ALA A 255 24.70 -17.06 -6.50
CA ALA A 255 23.31 -17.23 -6.08
C ALA A 255 22.89 -16.18 -5.05
N LYS A 256 23.78 -15.89 -4.06
CA LYS A 256 23.52 -14.84 -3.09
C LYS A 256 23.36 -13.47 -3.74
N ASN A 257 24.30 -13.06 -4.59
CA ASN A 257 24.25 -11.75 -5.24
C ASN A 257 23.01 -11.60 -6.14
N TRP A 258 22.64 -12.66 -6.84
CA TRP A 258 21.43 -12.70 -7.64
C TRP A 258 20.17 -12.54 -6.78
N HIS A 259 20.09 -13.30 -5.68
CA HIS A 259 18.93 -13.23 -4.80
C HIS A 259 18.84 -11.85 -4.11
N ASP A 260 19.96 -11.27 -3.67
CA ASP A 260 20.01 -9.93 -3.12
C ASP A 260 19.52 -8.87 -4.13
N ALA A 261 19.81 -9.06 -5.42
CA ALA A 261 19.29 -8.18 -6.48
C ALA A 261 17.79 -8.35 -6.66
N LEU A 262 17.29 -9.59 -6.67
CA LEU A 262 15.85 -9.90 -6.73
C LEU A 262 15.11 -9.31 -5.53
N TRP A 263 15.65 -9.47 -4.33
CA TRP A 263 15.02 -9.00 -3.08
C TRP A 263 14.90 -7.47 -2.98
N ARG A 264 15.76 -6.74 -3.67
CA ARG A 264 15.77 -5.25 -3.72
C ARG A 264 14.90 -4.67 -4.82
N VAL A 265 14.23 -5.50 -5.60
CA VAL A 265 13.34 -5.02 -6.65
C VAL A 265 12.19 -4.26 -6.02
N PHE A 266 11.93 -3.07 -6.56
CA PHE A 266 10.85 -2.22 -6.12
C PHE A 266 9.89 -1.96 -7.28
N PRO A 267 8.58 -2.23 -7.13
CA PRO A 267 7.60 -1.99 -8.16
C PRO A 267 7.31 -0.50 -8.32
N THR A 268 7.26 -0.06 -9.57
CA THR A 268 6.90 1.33 -9.92
C THR A 268 5.41 1.49 -10.20
N GLU A 269 4.76 0.43 -10.62
CA GLU A 269 3.33 0.38 -10.92
C GLU A 269 2.77 -0.95 -10.44
N LEU A 270 1.58 -0.91 -9.85
CA LEU A 270 0.84 -2.11 -9.43
C LEU A 270 -0.46 -2.15 -10.21
N LEU A 271 -0.78 -3.33 -10.73
CA LEU A 271 -2.02 -3.61 -11.44
C LEU A 271 -3.00 -4.35 -10.53
N SER A 272 -4.29 -4.15 -10.77
CA SER A 272 -5.35 -4.88 -10.07
C SER A 272 -5.33 -6.37 -10.44
N LYS A 273 -6.04 -7.16 -9.66
CA LYS A 273 -6.25 -8.57 -9.98
C LYS A 273 -6.92 -8.74 -11.35
N GLY A 274 -6.23 -9.46 -12.25
CA GLY A 274 -6.72 -9.71 -13.61
C GLY A 274 -6.54 -8.54 -14.58
N GLU A 275 -5.99 -7.41 -14.14
CA GLU A 275 -5.58 -6.32 -15.03
C GLU A 275 -4.30 -6.74 -15.79
N GLU A 276 -4.31 -6.57 -17.10
CA GLU A 276 -3.15 -6.82 -17.95
C GLU A 276 -2.46 -5.49 -18.28
N PRO A 277 -1.12 -5.48 -18.44
CA PRO A 277 -0.40 -4.31 -18.91
C PRO A 277 -0.91 -3.82 -20.27
N THR A 278 -0.82 -2.53 -20.52
CA THR A 278 -1.18 -1.93 -21.81
C THR A 278 -0.41 -2.51 -23.00
N ALA A 279 0.83 -2.97 -22.76
CA ALA A 279 1.68 -3.62 -23.77
C ALA A 279 1.28 -5.06 -24.10
N GLY A 280 0.27 -5.63 -23.44
CA GLY A 280 -0.25 -6.96 -23.66
C GLY A 280 0.03 -7.95 -22.53
N LYS A 281 -0.36 -9.20 -22.73
CA LYS A 281 -0.26 -10.25 -21.71
C LYS A 281 1.19 -10.53 -21.29
N VAL A 282 1.40 -10.70 -19.99
CA VAL A 282 2.71 -11.03 -19.43
C VAL A 282 2.99 -12.52 -19.62
N ASN A 283 4.11 -12.84 -20.28
CA ASN A 283 4.62 -14.21 -20.41
C ASN A 283 5.61 -14.47 -19.27
N VAL A 284 5.33 -15.47 -18.41
CA VAL A 284 6.21 -15.85 -17.30
C VAL A 284 7.48 -16.50 -17.85
N VAL A 285 8.63 -15.96 -17.46
CA VAL A 285 9.96 -16.42 -17.90
C VAL A 285 10.83 -16.97 -16.75
N LEU A 286 10.48 -16.64 -15.51
CA LEU A 286 11.15 -17.11 -14.30
C LEU A 286 10.12 -17.27 -13.19
N ARG A 287 10.23 -18.36 -12.44
CA ARG A 287 9.52 -18.57 -11.18
C ARG A 287 10.51 -18.93 -10.10
N VAL A 288 10.30 -18.38 -8.92
CA VAL A 288 11.05 -18.71 -7.69
C VAL A 288 10.04 -19.07 -6.62
N ASP A 289 10.18 -20.26 -6.05
CA ASP A 289 9.38 -20.71 -4.93
C ASP A 289 10.25 -20.68 -3.66
N TYR A 290 9.68 -20.20 -2.56
CA TYR A 290 10.29 -20.14 -1.23
C TYR A 290 9.59 -21.15 -0.32
N THR A 291 10.37 -21.99 0.35
CA THR A 291 9.84 -23.01 1.27
C THR A 291 10.57 -23.02 2.60
N GLU A 292 9.87 -23.44 3.66
CA GLU A 292 10.39 -23.73 4.99
C GLU A 292 9.83 -25.09 5.43
N ASP A 293 10.69 -26.01 5.82
CA ASP A 293 10.30 -27.37 6.24
C ASP A 293 9.34 -28.07 5.25
N ASN A 294 9.56 -27.89 3.94
CA ASN A 294 8.70 -28.32 2.83
C ASN A 294 7.31 -27.63 2.76
N GLY A 295 7.02 -26.65 3.59
CA GLY A 295 5.85 -25.80 3.48
C GLY A 295 6.13 -24.61 2.54
N SER A 296 5.15 -24.16 1.74
CA SER A 296 5.28 -22.95 0.93
C SER A 296 5.23 -21.72 1.82
N VAL A 297 6.26 -20.87 1.75
CA VAL A 297 6.31 -19.56 2.39
C VAL A 297 5.79 -18.48 1.43
N GLY A 298 6.19 -18.58 0.16
CA GLY A 298 5.79 -17.65 -0.87
C GLY A 298 6.41 -17.99 -2.23
N TRP A 299 6.15 -17.13 -3.20
CA TRP A 299 6.69 -17.30 -4.55
C TRP A 299 6.79 -15.97 -5.27
N ILE A 300 7.62 -15.90 -6.31
CA ILE A 300 7.65 -14.78 -7.25
C ILE A 300 7.70 -15.33 -8.69
N GLU A 301 6.85 -14.80 -9.54
CA GLU A 301 6.91 -14.97 -10.98
C GLU A 301 7.39 -13.66 -11.61
N ILE A 302 8.36 -13.77 -12.51
CA ILE A 302 8.81 -12.65 -13.35
C ILE A 302 8.46 -12.97 -14.78
N GLY A 303 7.86 -12.00 -15.45
CA GLY A 303 7.46 -12.13 -16.84
C GLY A 303 7.77 -10.88 -17.64
N ARG A 304 7.59 -10.97 -18.95
CA ARG A 304 7.76 -9.88 -19.90
C ARG A 304 6.53 -9.74 -20.78
N THR A 305 6.23 -8.51 -21.15
CA THR A 305 5.24 -8.22 -22.20
C THR A 305 5.88 -8.39 -23.59
N PRO A 306 5.09 -8.62 -24.64
CA PRO A 306 5.56 -8.48 -26.01
C PRO A 306 6.05 -7.05 -26.27
N GLU A 307 7.02 -6.88 -27.19
CA GLU A 307 7.42 -5.56 -27.63
C GLU A 307 6.36 -4.99 -28.59
N PRO A 308 5.90 -3.76 -28.39
CA PRO A 308 4.91 -3.13 -29.28
C PRO A 308 5.42 -3.09 -30.74
N GLY A 309 4.67 -3.71 -31.65
CA GLY A 309 4.98 -3.71 -33.07
C GLY A 309 5.96 -4.78 -33.55
N SER A 310 6.46 -5.64 -32.70
CA SER A 310 7.25 -6.81 -33.13
C SER A 310 6.31 -7.86 -33.71
N GLY A 311 6.30 -8.07 -35.01
CA GLY A 311 5.67 -9.23 -35.66
C GLY A 311 6.46 -10.52 -35.45
N MET A 312 7.29 -10.62 -34.41
CA MET A 312 8.17 -11.75 -34.12
C MET A 312 7.44 -12.82 -33.31
N SER A 313 7.90 -14.06 -33.39
CA SER A 313 7.38 -15.16 -32.59
C SER A 313 7.40 -14.87 -31.10
N ASP A 314 6.44 -15.37 -30.33
CA ASP A 314 6.22 -15.11 -28.92
C ASP A 314 7.51 -15.23 -28.06
N ASP A 315 8.41 -16.15 -28.38
CA ASP A 315 9.65 -16.39 -27.64
C ASP A 315 10.71 -15.27 -27.81
N ALA A 316 10.78 -14.65 -28.98
CA ALA A 316 11.76 -13.57 -29.25
C ALA A 316 11.23 -12.21 -28.78
N ALA A 317 9.93 -11.98 -28.86
CA ALA A 317 9.28 -10.77 -28.35
C ALA A 317 9.36 -10.68 -26.82
N ALA A 318 9.34 -11.81 -26.11
CA ALA A 318 9.44 -11.86 -24.67
C ALA A 318 10.81 -11.38 -24.12
N ALA A 319 11.85 -11.30 -24.95
CA ALA A 319 13.19 -10.91 -24.49
C ALA A 319 13.38 -9.41 -24.25
N THR A 320 12.59 -8.53 -24.87
CA THR A 320 12.82 -7.07 -24.89
C THR A 320 11.69 -6.23 -24.30
N GLY A 321 10.54 -6.84 -24.03
CA GLY A 321 9.38 -6.12 -23.48
C GLY A 321 9.55 -5.67 -22.02
N GLU A 322 8.58 -4.93 -21.52
CA GLU A 322 8.54 -4.48 -20.14
C GLU A 322 8.50 -5.65 -19.16
N ILE A 323 9.13 -5.47 -17.99
CA ILE A 323 9.28 -6.53 -16.99
C ILE A 323 8.30 -6.29 -15.87
N TYR A 324 7.62 -7.38 -15.49
CA TYR A 324 6.66 -7.43 -14.43
C TYR A 324 6.98 -8.56 -13.45
N ALA A 325 6.64 -8.37 -12.19
CA ALA A 325 6.65 -9.41 -11.18
C ALA A 325 5.23 -9.63 -10.64
N ARG A 326 4.96 -10.84 -10.17
CA ARG A 326 3.75 -11.18 -9.42
C ARG A 326 4.15 -12.13 -8.29
N THR A 327 3.53 -11.97 -7.13
CA THR A 327 3.82 -12.76 -5.92
C THR A 327 2.52 -13.20 -5.24
N GLU A 328 2.62 -13.97 -4.17
CA GLU A 328 1.51 -14.32 -3.30
C GLU A 328 0.86 -13.09 -2.64
N HIS A 329 1.60 -12.00 -2.50
CA HIS A 329 1.15 -10.77 -1.82
C HIS A 329 0.54 -9.75 -2.79
N THR A 330 1.00 -9.69 -4.04
CA THR A 330 0.51 -8.70 -5.01
C THR A 330 -0.89 -9.04 -5.50
N ALA A 331 -1.77 -8.03 -5.66
CA ALA A 331 -3.10 -8.23 -6.22
C ALA A 331 -3.05 -8.72 -7.68
N GLY A 332 -2.14 -8.16 -8.47
CA GLY A 332 -1.90 -8.45 -9.88
C GLY A 332 -0.43 -8.32 -10.23
N TRP A 333 -0.15 -8.02 -11.49
CA TRP A 333 1.21 -7.77 -11.95
C TRP A 333 1.76 -6.43 -11.42
N ALA A 334 3.04 -6.40 -11.11
CA ALA A 334 3.77 -5.23 -10.66
C ALA A 334 4.91 -4.92 -11.63
N LYS A 335 4.97 -3.73 -12.19
CA LYS A 335 6.05 -3.31 -13.10
C LYS A 335 7.34 -3.08 -12.34
N ILE A 336 8.43 -3.75 -12.77
CA ILE A 336 9.74 -3.74 -12.11
C ILE A 336 10.84 -3.29 -13.09
N PRO A 337 11.05 -2.01 -13.30
CA PRO A 337 11.97 -1.51 -14.34
C PRO A 337 13.43 -1.94 -14.11
N SER A 338 13.84 -2.21 -12.88
CA SER A 338 15.20 -2.66 -12.52
C SER A 338 15.44 -4.15 -12.72
N GLY A 339 14.42 -4.93 -13.13
CA GLY A 339 14.49 -6.39 -13.24
C GLY A 339 15.28 -6.95 -14.43
N GLY A 340 15.88 -6.11 -15.29
CA GLY A 340 16.44 -6.49 -16.59
C GLY A 340 17.47 -7.62 -16.56
N GLN A 341 18.32 -7.68 -15.53
CA GLN A 341 19.38 -8.68 -15.39
C GLN A 341 18.96 -9.91 -14.57
N ILE A 342 17.87 -9.82 -13.80
CA ILE A 342 17.45 -10.90 -12.88
C ILE A 342 17.18 -12.20 -13.63
N VAL A 343 16.46 -12.13 -14.75
CA VAL A 343 16.11 -13.31 -15.53
C VAL A 343 17.34 -13.95 -16.22
N PRO A 344 18.20 -13.21 -16.97
CA PRO A 344 19.41 -13.78 -17.54
C PRO A 344 20.36 -14.39 -16.49
N ASP A 345 20.50 -13.77 -15.34
CA ASP A 345 21.40 -14.28 -14.29
C ASP A 345 20.81 -15.51 -13.59
N ALA A 346 19.48 -15.58 -13.38
CA ALA A 346 18.82 -16.80 -12.92
C ALA A 346 19.02 -17.97 -13.90
N GLN A 347 18.90 -17.72 -15.21
CA GLN A 347 19.10 -18.73 -16.25
C GLN A 347 20.55 -19.26 -16.24
N LYS A 348 21.54 -18.39 -16.03
CA LYS A 348 22.95 -18.81 -15.84
C LYS A 348 23.13 -19.68 -14.59
N LEU A 349 22.51 -19.30 -13.47
CA LEU A 349 22.53 -20.08 -12.24
C LEU A 349 21.89 -21.47 -12.43
N ILE A 350 20.76 -21.56 -13.12
CA ILE A 350 20.06 -22.82 -13.41
C ILE A 350 20.90 -23.69 -14.32
N ALA A 351 21.59 -23.13 -15.32
CA ALA A 351 22.41 -23.84 -16.28
C ALA A 351 23.78 -24.27 -15.71
N ALA A 352 24.25 -23.65 -14.66
CA ALA A 352 25.51 -24.01 -14.03
C ALA A 352 25.42 -25.43 -13.42
N PRO A 353 26.53 -26.22 -13.43
CA PRO A 353 26.57 -27.60 -12.93
C PRO A 353 26.29 -27.71 -11.41
#